data_3634e40cf950572077ae36b51ef75b7c
#
_entry.id   3634e40cf950572077ae36b51ef75b7c
#
_cell.length_a   1.000
_cell.length_b   1.000
_cell.length_c   1.000
_cell.angle_alpha   90.00
_cell.angle_beta   90.00
_cell.angle_gamma   90.00
#
_symmetry.space_group_name_H-M   'P 1'
#
loop_
_entity.id
_entity.type
_entity.pdbx_description
1 polymer ?
#
loop_
_entity_poly.entity_id
_entity_poly.type
_entity_poly.pdbx_seq_one_letter_code
_entity_poly.pdbx_strand_id
1 'polypeptide(L)'
;FTLSKGVLTRVAVFDGSNERRIRIKVNGDPNYRATTTRRAIELLVESAGLTFSSAEVEQWVEVPIGYGFGTSAASALSAVLAMSSALGLSLSRKRVAYHAHAADIICQTGLGTVSSIWNHAGAGVIVRAGAPGVAKVVNVAVPEGLRVVAGLLAPFRKSEVLSSRLLRRRVNRYGEPAVSSVARNPTLDNLTRQGERFAEMLNLATPEIRRLVRLSLEHGAVSASQNMIGQAVHALVREDKAEALAEAIRSDPSSPRVVVTDIGGSPATTLEPGTRPYPVTISS
;
A
#
# COMPACT_ATOMS: atom_id res chain seq x y z
N PHE A 1 6.70 -5.31 2.61
CA PHE A 1 6.90 -4.64 3.92
C PHE A 1 6.00 -3.41 4.04
N THR A 2 5.72 -3.02 5.29
CA THR A 2 4.97 -1.82 5.61
C THR A 2 5.93 -0.63 5.77
N LEU A 3 5.39 0.58 5.59
CA LEU A 3 6.12 1.84 5.74
C LEU A 3 5.60 2.61 6.95
N SER A 4 6.43 3.47 7.54
CA SER A 4 6.01 4.41 8.58
C SER A 4 5.08 5.50 8.04
N LYS A 5 5.24 5.87 6.77
CA LYS A 5 4.33 6.77 6.05
C LYS A 5 3.08 6.00 5.60
N GLY A 6 1.91 6.58 5.82
CA GLY A 6 0.65 5.88 5.61
C GLY A 6 -0.47 6.73 5.02
N VAL A 7 -1.69 6.41 5.44
CA VAL A 7 -2.90 7.15 5.09
C VAL A 7 -3.66 7.51 6.36
N LEU A 8 -3.89 8.79 6.56
CA LEU A 8 -4.77 9.31 7.58
C LEU A 8 -6.14 9.63 6.96
N THR A 9 -7.24 9.28 7.63
CA THR A 9 -8.59 9.58 7.16
C THR A 9 -9.40 10.22 8.28
N ARG A 10 -10.07 11.33 7.96
CA ARG A 10 -11.10 11.97 8.77
C ARG A 10 -12.45 11.75 8.11
N VAL A 11 -13.45 11.41 8.91
CA VAL A 11 -14.84 11.26 8.46
C VAL A 11 -15.75 12.10 9.35
N ALA A 12 -16.64 12.86 8.71
CA ALA A 12 -17.77 13.51 9.34
C ALA A 12 -19.06 13.01 8.69
N VAL A 13 -20.05 12.66 9.51
CA VAL A 13 -21.38 12.18 9.07
C VAL A 13 -22.42 13.20 9.48
N PHE A 14 -23.38 13.45 8.59
CA PHE A 14 -24.44 14.44 8.78
C PHE A 14 -25.80 13.80 8.51
N ASP A 15 -26.77 14.12 9.35
CA ASP A 15 -28.18 13.77 9.16
C ASP A 15 -28.92 14.96 8.53
N GLY A 16 -30.00 14.71 7.76
CA GLY A 16 -30.92 15.79 7.37
C GLY A 16 -31.24 15.98 5.89
N SER A 17 -30.80 15.13 4.97
CA SER A 17 -31.26 15.15 3.56
C SER A 17 -31.73 13.78 3.07
N ASN A 18 -32.64 13.74 2.10
CA ASN A 18 -33.18 12.49 1.53
C ASN A 18 -32.22 11.79 0.55
N GLU A 19 -31.12 12.43 0.17
CA GLU A 19 -30.13 11.88 -0.75
C GLU A 19 -28.84 11.51 -0.03
N ARG A 20 -28.49 10.24 -0.10
CA ARG A 20 -27.22 9.74 0.39
C ARG A 20 -26.06 10.24 -0.48
N ARG A 21 -25.20 11.10 0.07
CA ARG A 21 -24.06 11.66 -0.64
C ARG A 21 -22.76 11.45 0.14
N ILE A 22 -21.79 10.77 -0.46
CA ILE A 22 -20.42 10.63 0.07
C ILE A 22 -19.49 11.54 -0.74
N ARG A 23 -18.89 12.53 -0.10
CA ARG A 23 -17.85 13.38 -0.69
C ARG A 23 -16.50 12.91 -0.19
N ILE A 24 -15.57 12.65 -1.10
CA ILE A 24 -14.22 12.20 -0.75
C ILE A 24 -13.23 13.19 -1.33
N LYS A 25 -12.32 13.67 -0.49
CA LYS A 25 -11.22 14.53 -0.88
C LYS A 25 -9.90 13.80 -0.54
N VAL A 26 -8.98 13.74 -1.50
CA VAL A 26 -7.68 13.09 -1.31
C VAL A 26 -6.57 14.10 -1.53
N ASN A 27 -5.74 14.34 -0.53
CA ASN A 27 -4.68 15.36 -0.53
C ASN A 27 -5.19 16.73 -1.01
N GLY A 28 -6.39 17.12 -0.58
CA GLY A 28 -7.04 18.38 -0.96
C GLY A 28 -7.81 18.34 -2.28
N ASP A 29 -7.64 17.33 -3.13
CA ASP A 29 -8.35 17.22 -4.41
C ASP A 29 -9.75 16.58 -4.24
N PRO A 30 -10.85 17.33 -4.45
CA PRO A 30 -12.21 16.81 -4.38
C PRO A 30 -12.61 16.00 -5.62
N ASN A 31 -11.85 16.08 -6.71
CA ASN A 31 -12.12 15.41 -7.98
C ASN A 31 -11.43 14.04 -8.10
N TYR A 32 -10.56 13.71 -7.14
CA TYR A 32 -9.94 12.40 -7.13
C TYR A 32 -10.98 11.29 -6.98
N ARG A 33 -11.01 10.32 -7.89
CA ARG A 33 -12.10 9.33 -7.99
C ARG A 33 -12.26 8.44 -6.75
N ALA A 34 -11.21 8.18 -5.98
CA ALA A 34 -11.20 7.38 -4.74
C ALA A 34 -12.11 6.12 -4.77
N THR A 35 -12.13 5.40 -5.90
CA THR A 35 -13.14 4.36 -6.20
C THR A 35 -13.15 3.26 -5.13
N THR A 36 -11.97 2.78 -4.71
CA THR A 36 -11.85 1.71 -3.71
C THR A 36 -12.31 2.18 -2.34
N THR A 37 -11.95 3.41 -1.95
CA THR A 37 -12.39 4.03 -0.69
C THR A 37 -13.92 4.16 -0.65
N ARG A 38 -14.51 4.69 -1.71
CA ARG A 38 -15.96 4.83 -1.84
C ARG A 38 -16.65 3.49 -1.72
N ARG A 39 -16.19 2.49 -2.47
CA ARG A 39 -16.80 1.16 -2.45
C ARG A 39 -16.69 0.48 -1.09
N ALA A 40 -15.57 0.67 -0.38
CA ALA A 40 -15.38 0.13 0.97
C ALA A 40 -16.37 0.73 1.98
N ILE A 41 -16.58 2.05 1.93
CA ILE A 41 -17.57 2.73 2.77
C ILE A 41 -18.99 2.25 2.45
N GLU A 42 -19.36 2.17 1.16
CA GLU A 42 -20.66 1.68 0.71
C GLU A 42 -20.95 0.28 1.26
N LEU A 43 -20.00 -0.66 1.09
CA LEU A 43 -20.13 -2.03 1.60
C LEU A 43 -20.28 -2.08 3.13
N LEU A 44 -19.53 -1.26 3.87
CA LEU A 44 -19.64 -1.19 5.32
C LEU A 44 -21.05 -0.74 5.74
N VAL A 45 -21.54 0.34 5.17
CA VAL A 45 -22.83 0.94 5.54
C VAL A 45 -24.00 0.05 5.10
N GLU A 46 -23.93 -0.54 3.90
CA GLU A 46 -24.91 -1.53 3.42
C GLU A 46 -24.99 -2.73 4.37
N SER A 47 -23.84 -3.25 4.80
CA SER A 47 -23.81 -4.42 5.72
C SER A 47 -24.33 -4.11 7.13
N ALA A 48 -24.25 -2.86 7.55
CA ALA A 48 -24.76 -2.40 8.84
C ALA A 48 -26.25 -2.04 8.81
N GLY A 49 -26.89 -2.02 7.64
CA GLY A 49 -28.29 -1.61 7.47
C GLY A 49 -28.54 -0.16 7.85
N LEU A 50 -27.50 0.69 7.82
CA LEU A 50 -27.61 2.08 8.23
C LEU A 50 -27.88 3.01 7.06
N THR A 51 -28.60 4.08 7.39
CA THR A 51 -28.80 5.23 6.51
C THR A 51 -28.20 6.48 7.15
N PHE A 52 -27.61 7.34 6.35
CA PHE A 52 -27.21 8.69 6.70
C PHE A 52 -27.40 9.59 5.48
N SER A 53 -27.55 10.87 5.70
CA SER A 53 -27.81 11.80 4.60
C SER A 53 -26.54 12.14 3.83
N SER A 54 -25.48 12.51 4.52
CA SER A 54 -24.21 12.77 3.85
C SER A 54 -23.00 12.42 4.73
N ALA A 55 -21.88 12.14 4.06
CA ALA A 55 -20.60 11.97 4.71
C ALA A 55 -19.51 12.72 3.95
N GLU A 56 -18.65 13.38 4.69
CA GLU A 56 -17.43 13.99 4.19
C GLU A 56 -16.23 13.17 4.65
N VAL A 57 -15.43 12.75 3.70
CA VAL A 57 -14.24 11.92 3.90
C VAL A 57 -13.03 12.68 3.37
N GLU A 58 -12.09 12.96 4.24
CA GLU A 58 -10.84 13.62 3.87
C GLU A 58 -9.67 12.69 4.16
N GLN A 59 -8.85 12.47 3.14
CA GLN A 59 -7.71 11.56 3.21
C GLN A 59 -6.40 12.30 2.91
N TRP A 60 -5.40 12.05 3.76
CA TRP A 60 -4.02 12.48 3.55
C TRP A 60 -3.18 11.23 3.30
N VAL A 61 -2.64 11.13 2.10
CA VAL A 61 -1.80 10.03 1.63
C VAL A 61 -0.36 10.52 1.58
N GLU A 62 0.49 10.02 2.46
CA GLU A 62 1.86 10.52 2.67
C GLU A 62 2.88 10.00 1.65
N VAL A 63 2.49 9.04 0.82
CA VAL A 63 3.32 8.51 -0.26
C VAL A 63 2.65 8.72 -1.61
N PRO A 64 3.41 8.91 -2.70
CA PRO A 64 2.83 9.12 -4.03
C PRO A 64 1.92 7.99 -4.48
N ILE A 65 0.72 8.35 -4.96
CA ILE A 65 -0.30 7.39 -5.41
C ILE A 65 0.06 6.85 -6.79
N GLY A 66 -0.12 5.53 -7.00
CA GLY A 66 0.11 4.89 -8.30
C GLY A 66 1.50 4.26 -8.47
N TYR A 67 2.38 4.37 -7.49
CA TYR A 67 3.76 3.86 -7.57
C TYR A 67 4.00 2.51 -6.85
N GLY A 68 2.95 1.77 -6.57
CA GLY A 68 3.08 0.43 -5.98
C GLY A 68 3.15 0.39 -4.45
N PHE A 69 2.92 1.50 -3.75
CA PHE A 69 2.93 1.56 -2.28
C PHE A 69 1.67 0.99 -1.60
N GLY A 70 0.72 0.47 -2.35
CA GLY A 70 -0.51 -0.10 -1.76
C GLY A 70 -1.50 0.94 -1.23
N THR A 71 -1.41 2.19 -1.70
CA THR A 71 -2.23 3.32 -1.23
C THR A 71 -3.74 3.08 -1.31
N SER A 72 -4.23 2.39 -2.34
CA SER A 72 -5.68 2.07 -2.46
C SER A 72 -6.19 1.24 -1.28
N ALA A 73 -5.43 0.21 -0.89
CA ALA A 73 -5.78 -0.65 0.24
C ALA A 73 -5.69 0.09 1.57
N ALA A 74 -4.64 0.90 1.76
CA ALA A 74 -4.46 1.71 2.96
C ALA A 74 -5.58 2.76 3.09
N SER A 75 -5.94 3.45 1.99
CA SER A 75 -7.04 4.41 1.94
C SER A 75 -8.39 3.77 2.25
N ALA A 76 -8.68 2.60 1.68
CA ALA A 76 -9.91 1.88 1.96
C ALA A 76 -9.98 1.42 3.42
N LEU A 77 -8.88 0.88 3.97
CA LEU A 77 -8.83 0.41 5.36
C LEU A 77 -9.00 1.56 6.36
N SER A 78 -8.27 2.66 6.19
CA SER A 78 -8.38 3.82 7.08
C SER A 78 -9.78 4.45 7.01
N ALA A 79 -10.40 4.49 5.82
CA ALA A 79 -11.73 5.04 5.64
C ALA A 79 -12.84 4.22 6.31
N VAL A 80 -12.80 2.88 6.21
CA VAL A 80 -13.81 2.04 6.88
C VAL A 80 -13.64 2.07 8.40
N LEU A 81 -12.42 2.16 8.90
CA LEU A 81 -12.16 2.33 10.34
C LEU A 81 -12.73 3.66 10.84
N ALA A 82 -12.42 4.77 10.15
CA ALA A 82 -12.92 6.09 10.51
C ALA A 82 -14.46 6.18 10.38
N MET A 83 -15.04 5.63 9.31
CA MET A 83 -16.50 5.59 9.11
C MET A 83 -17.19 4.75 10.18
N SER A 84 -16.65 3.58 10.51
CA SER A 84 -17.17 2.72 11.58
C SER A 84 -17.21 3.45 12.93
N SER A 85 -16.15 4.20 13.23
CA SER A 85 -16.08 5.05 14.44
C SER A 85 -17.08 6.19 14.39
N ALA A 86 -17.17 6.92 13.28
CA ALA A 86 -18.09 8.05 13.11
C ALA A 86 -19.57 7.64 13.21
N LEU A 87 -19.91 6.42 12.81
CA LEU A 87 -21.25 5.85 12.90
C LEU A 87 -21.51 5.12 14.24
N GLY A 88 -20.55 5.05 15.15
CA GLY A 88 -20.69 4.32 16.42
C GLY A 88 -20.94 2.82 16.24
N LEU A 89 -20.39 2.19 15.19
CA LEU A 89 -20.67 0.78 14.90
C LEU A 89 -19.99 -0.16 15.90
N SER A 90 -20.76 -1.02 16.54
CA SER A 90 -20.27 -2.10 17.42
C SER A 90 -19.77 -3.31 16.61
N LEU A 91 -18.93 -3.09 15.60
CA LEU A 91 -18.32 -4.14 14.80
C LEU A 91 -16.90 -4.42 15.24
N SER A 92 -16.48 -5.70 15.20
CA SER A 92 -15.08 -6.02 15.42
C SER A 92 -14.21 -5.38 14.33
N ARG A 93 -13.02 -4.91 14.71
CA ARG A 93 -12.05 -4.33 13.75
C ARG A 93 -11.79 -5.23 12.55
N LYS A 94 -11.74 -6.55 12.76
CA LYS A 94 -11.59 -7.54 11.69
C LYS A 94 -12.78 -7.48 10.70
N ARG A 95 -14.00 -7.37 11.20
CA ARG A 95 -15.21 -7.28 10.36
C ARG A 95 -15.24 -5.96 9.58
N VAL A 96 -14.83 -4.86 10.20
CA VAL A 96 -14.67 -3.57 9.51
C VAL A 96 -13.65 -3.67 8.39
N ALA A 97 -12.46 -4.21 8.67
CA ALA A 97 -11.39 -4.37 7.67
C ALA A 97 -11.75 -5.31 6.50
N TYR A 98 -12.70 -6.24 6.72
CA TYR A 98 -13.22 -7.10 5.65
C TYR A 98 -13.82 -6.27 4.50
N HIS A 99 -14.51 -5.16 4.79
CA HIS A 99 -15.12 -4.32 3.75
C HIS A 99 -14.08 -3.62 2.87
N ALA A 100 -12.95 -3.19 3.45
CA ALA A 100 -11.83 -2.69 2.68
C ALA A 100 -11.23 -3.76 1.76
N HIS A 101 -11.07 -4.99 2.25
CA HIS A 101 -10.59 -6.12 1.47
C HIS A 101 -11.55 -6.48 0.33
N ALA A 102 -12.86 -6.54 0.60
CA ALA A 102 -13.88 -6.81 -0.42
C ALA A 102 -13.88 -5.73 -1.51
N ALA A 103 -13.80 -4.45 -1.13
CA ALA A 103 -13.72 -3.35 -2.09
C ALA A 103 -12.45 -3.42 -2.96
N ASP A 104 -11.31 -3.78 -2.37
CA ASP A 104 -10.03 -3.92 -3.07
C ASP A 104 -10.10 -5.01 -4.16
N ILE A 105 -10.82 -6.10 -3.90
CA ILE A 105 -11.09 -7.17 -4.88
C ILE A 105 -12.06 -6.69 -5.95
N ILE A 106 -13.18 -6.12 -5.57
CA ILE A 106 -14.25 -5.66 -6.49
C ILE A 106 -13.70 -4.60 -7.47
N CYS A 107 -12.92 -3.66 -6.95
CA CYS A 107 -12.30 -2.60 -7.76
C CYS A 107 -11.05 -3.04 -8.51
N GLN A 108 -10.61 -4.30 -8.37
CA GLN A 108 -9.39 -4.84 -8.98
C GLN A 108 -8.13 -4.01 -8.67
N THR A 109 -8.05 -3.46 -7.45
CA THR A 109 -6.92 -2.64 -7.00
C THR A 109 -5.99 -3.40 -6.04
N GLY A 110 -6.42 -4.57 -5.55
CA GLY A 110 -5.73 -5.33 -4.52
C GLY A 110 -5.01 -6.58 -4.99
N LEU A 111 -3.86 -6.79 -4.34
CA LEU A 111 -3.06 -8.01 -4.41
C LEU A 111 -2.81 -8.59 -3.00
N GLY A 112 -3.79 -8.41 -2.07
CA GLY A 112 -3.67 -8.84 -0.68
C GLY A 112 -3.11 -7.77 0.27
N THR A 113 -2.93 -6.54 -0.18
CA THR A 113 -2.32 -5.45 0.61
C THR A 113 -3.10 -5.14 1.89
N VAL A 114 -4.45 -5.18 1.88
CA VAL A 114 -5.26 -4.97 3.10
C VAL A 114 -4.89 -5.98 4.17
N SER A 115 -4.77 -7.26 3.80
CA SER A 115 -4.41 -8.34 4.74
C SER A 115 -2.96 -8.23 5.22
N SER A 116 -2.04 -7.75 4.38
CA SER A 116 -0.66 -7.46 4.77
C SER A 116 -0.59 -6.34 5.81
N ILE A 117 -1.23 -5.19 5.55
CA ILE A 117 -1.26 -4.05 6.48
C ILE A 117 -1.96 -4.44 7.79
N TRP A 118 -3.00 -5.26 7.72
CA TRP A 118 -3.69 -5.76 8.89
C TRP A 118 -2.81 -6.59 9.81
N ASN A 119 -1.94 -7.42 9.25
CA ASN A 119 -1.08 -8.33 10.03
C ASN A 119 0.17 -7.65 10.63
N HIS A 120 0.50 -6.44 10.27
CA HIS A 120 1.61 -5.64 10.79
C HIS A 120 2.98 -6.32 10.78
N ALA A 121 3.27 -7.07 9.79
CA ALA A 121 4.46 -7.92 9.80
C ALA A 121 5.79 -7.18 9.59
N GLY A 122 5.84 -5.85 9.49
CA GLY A 122 7.03 -5.16 9.02
C GLY A 122 7.38 -5.59 7.60
N ALA A 123 8.00 -6.75 7.43
CA ALA A 123 8.14 -7.44 6.14
C ALA A 123 7.54 -8.84 6.22
N GLY A 124 6.97 -9.35 5.12
CA GLY A 124 6.40 -10.68 5.10
C GLY A 124 5.85 -11.09 3.73
N VAL A 125 5.53 -12.37 3.62
CA VAL A 125 4.94 -12.96 2.44
C VAL A 125 3.59 -13.59 2.77
N ILE A 126 2.57 -13.34 1.94
CA ILE A 126 1.26 -13.98 2.07
C ILE A 126 1.34 -15.38 1.48
N VAL A 127 1.29 -16.39 2.33
CA VAL A 127 1.36 -17.81 1.95
C VAL A 127 -0.01 -18.44 1.74
N ARG A 128 -1.05 -17.84 2.29
CA ARG A 128 -2.44 -18.19 2.01
C ARG A 128 -3.26 -16.92 1.83
N ALA A 129 -3.85 -16.76 0.67
CA ALA A 129 -4.73 -15.65 0.38
C ALA A 129 -5.99 -15.68 1.26
N GLY A 130 -6.57 -14.52 1.51
CA GLY A 130 -7.80 -14.36 2.28
C GLY A 130 -7.96 -12.96 2.85
N ALA A 131 -9.13 -12.72 3.43
CA ALA A 131 -9.44 -11.49 4.14
C ALA A 131 -8.60 -11.34 5.43
N PRO A 132 -8.61 -10.16 6.06
CA PRO A 132 -8.03 -9.94 7.38
C PRO A 132 -8.46 -11.01 8.40
N GLY A 133 -7.48 -11.66 9.03
CA GLY A 133 -7.68 -12.78 9.95
C GLY A 133 -7.97 -14.15 9.31
N VAL A 134 -7.99 -14.24 7.98
CA VAL A 134 -8.05 -15.51 7.22
C VAL A 134 -6.74 -15.74 6.46
N ALA A 135 -6.19 -14.68 5.87
CA ALA A 135 -4.87 -14.73 5.23
C ALA A 135 -3.80 -15.21 6.23
N LYS A 136 -2.84 -16.00 5.72
CA LYS A 136 -1.64 -16.35 6.48
C LYS A 136 -0.44 -15.61 5.91
N VAL A 137 0.30 -14.96 6.79
CA VAL A 137 1.53 -14.25 6.47
C VAL A 137 2.68 -14.93 7.22
N VAL A 138 3.77 -15.18 6.52
CA VAL A 138 5.05 -15.54 7.11
C VAL A 138 5.89 -14.29 7.21
N ASN A 139 6.30 -13.93 8.42
CA ASN A 139 7.10 -12.75 8.68
C ASN A 139 8.54 -12.97 8.21
N VAL A 140 9.14 -11.91 7.68
CA VAL A 140 10.55 -11.86 7.29
C VAL A 140 11.25 -10.90 8.23
N ALA A 141 12.30 -11.38 8.87
CA ALA A 141 13.11 -10.53 9.74
C ALA A 141 13.82 -9.44 8.92
N VAL A 142 13.65 -8.20 9.35
CA VAL A 142 14.35 -7.04 8.78
C VAL A 142 15.33 -6.53 9.83
N PRO A 143 16.62 -6.38 9.50
CA PRO A 143 17.58 -5.78 10.41
C PRO A 143 17.19 -4.37 10.83
N GLU A 144 17.47 -4.00 12.06
CA GLU A 144 17.30 -2.63 12.54
C GLU A 144 18.23 -1.65 11.83
N GLY A 145 17.90 -0.36 11.86
CA GLY A 145 18.69 0.71 11.25
C GLY A 145 18.65 0.72 9.72
N LEU A 146 17.68 0.03 9.10
CA LEU A 146 17.42 0.14 7.67
C LEU A 146 16.31 1.14 7.37
N ARG A 147 16.53 1.93 6.33
CA ARG A 147 15.53 2.83 5.75
C ARG A 147 15.16 2.39 4.34
N VAL A 148 14.01 2.86 3.89
CA VAL A 148 13.55 2.69 2.51
C VAL A 148 13.85 3.96 1.73
N VAL A 149 14.58 3.83 0.64
CA VAL A 149 14.73 4.86 -0.38
C VAL A 149 14.04 4.37 -1.65
N ALA A 150 13.06 5.12 -2.14
CA ALA A 150 12.31 4.74 -3.32
C ALA A 150 12.48 5.77 -4.43
N GLY A 151 12.83 5.30 -5.63
CA GLY A 151 12.89 6.08 -6.86
C GLY A 151 11.66 5.83 -7.72
N LEU A 152 10.94 6.89 -8.09
CA LEU A 152 9.61 6.84 -8.70
C LEU A 152 9.66 7.45 -10.10
N LEU A 153 9.40 6.65 -11.14
CA LEU A 153 9.47 7.09 -12.55
C LEU A 153 8.12 7.53 -13.08
N ALA A 154 7.11 6.64 -13.03
CA ALA A 154 5.77 6.92 -13.53
C ALA A 154 4.69 6.20 -12.73
N PRO A 155 3.50 6.80 -12.58
CA PRO A 155 2.38 6.10 -11.96
C PRO A 155 1.87 4.97 -12.87
N PHE A 156 1.43 3.87 -12.26
CA PHE A 156 0.97 2.68 -12.96
C PHE A 156 -0.42 2.23 -12.48
N ARG A 157 -1.28 1.79 -13.40
CA ARG A 157 -2.61 1.28 -13.09
C ARG A 157 -2.62 -0.24 -13.02
N LYS A 158 -2.78 -0.80 -11.83
CA LYS A 158 -2.81 -2.26 -11.59
C LYS A 158 -3.93 -2.98 -12.36
N SER A 159 -5.05 -2.32 -12.60
CA SER A 159 -6.19 -2.89 -13.34
C SER A 159 -5.82 -3.37 -14.74
N GLU A 160 -4.87 -2.72 -15.40
CA GLU A 160 -4.38 -3.12 -16.74
C GLU A 160 -3.70 -4.49 -16.71
N VAL A 161 -2.95 -4.79 -15.64
CA VAL A 161 -2.31 -6.10 -15.45
C VAL A 161 -3.30 -7.15 -14.97
N LEU A 162 -4.13 -6.80 -14.00
CA LEU A 162 -5.06 -7.76 -13.38
C LEU A 162 -6.20 -8.20 -14.30
N SER A 163 -6.56 -7.40 -15.30
CA SER A 163 -7.54 -7.78 -16.33
C SER A 163 -7.00 -8.79 -17.33
N SER A 164 -5.69 -8.88 -17.55
CA SER A 164 -5.07 -9.80 -18.50
C SER A 164 -5.02 -11.24 -17.97
N ARG A 165 -5.76 -12.17 -18.62
CA ARG A 165 -5.71 -13.60 -18.30
C ARG A 165 -4.30 -14.20 -18.46
N LEU A 166 -3.57 -13.79 -19.51
CA LEU A 166 -2.24 -14.28 -19.77
C LEU A 166 -1.26 -13.84 -18.67
N LEU A 167 -1.32 -12.57 -18.30
CA LEU A 167 -0.43 -12.03 -17.28
C LEU A 167 -0.74 -12.62 -15.91
N ARG A 168 -2.02 -12.81 -15.55
CA ARG A 168 -2.40 -13.53 -14.31
C ARG A 168 -1.84 -14.95 -14.25
N ARG A 169 -1.88 -15.71 -15.38
CA ARG A 169 -1.28 -17.04 -15.43
C ARG A 169 0.24 -17.00 -15.22
N ARG A 170 0.92 -16.01 -15.79
CA ARG A 170 2.36 -15.82 -15.56
C ARG A 170 2.67 -15.44 -14.12
N VAL A 171 1.91 -14.50 -13.54
CA VAL A 171 2.02 -14.10 -12.12
C VAL A 171 1.90 -15.32 -11.22
N ASN A 172 0.88 -16.16 -11.39
CA ASN A 172 0.70 -17.35 -10.56
C ASN A 172 1.84 -18.36 -10.78
N ARG A 173 2.20 -18.62 -12.05
CA ARG A 173 3.26 -19.60 -12.39
C ARG A 173 4.60 -19.26 -11.75
N TYR A 174 4.99 -17.99 -11.74
CA TYR A 174 6.29 -17.55 -11.21
C TYR A 174 6.21 -17.10 -9.75
N GLY A 175 5.06 -16.61 -9.31
CA GLY A 175 4.86 -16.15 -7.93
C GLY A 175 4.76 -17.31 -6.93
N GLU A 176 4.10 -18.40 -7.27
CA GLU A 176 3.92 -19.54 -6.37
C GLU A 176 5.24 -20.17 -5.89
N PRO A 177 6.22 -20.47 -6.77
CA PRO A 177 7.54 -20.93 -6.33
C PRO A 177 8.29 -19.89 -5.52
N ALA A 178 8.19 -18.60 -5.86
CA ALA A 178 8.84 -17.51 -5.12
C ALA A 178 8.29 -17.40 -3.69
N VAL A 179 6.96 -17.38 -3.54
CA VAL A 179 6.29 -17.38 -2.24
C VAL A 179 6.69 -18.60 -1.42
N SER A 180 6.70 -19.79 -2.02
CA SER A 180 7.08 -21.04 -1.36
C SER A 180 8.55 -21.03 -0.90
N SER A 181 9.45 -20.43 -1.67
CA SER A 181 10.85 -20.27 -1.31
C SER A 181 11.00 -19.35 -0.09
N VAL A 182 10.37 -18.17 -0.12
CA VAL A 182 10.44 -17.24 1.02
C VAL A 182 9.77 -17.83 2.27
N ALA A 183 8.66 -18.55 2.12
CA ALA A 183 7.99 -19.19 3.25
C ALA A 183 8.88 -20.24 3.97
N ARG A 184 9.71 -20.96 3.22
CA ARG A 184 10.65 -21.95 3.78
C ARG A 184 11.91 -21.33 4.40
N ASN A 185 12.37 -20.23 3.84
CA ASN A 185 13.53 -19.48 4.32
C ASN A 185 13.21 -17.97 4.35
N PRO A 186 12.54 -17.47 5.42
CA PRO A 186 12.01 -16.13 5.50
C PRO A 186 13.09 -15.10 5.88
N THR A 187 14.11 -14.95 5.05
CA THR A 187 15.18 -13.95 5.19
C THR A 187 14.97 -12.80 4.19
N LEU A 188 15.48 -11.62 4.54
CA LEU A 188 15.44 -10.44 3.67
C LEU A 188 16.14 -10.72 2.33
N ASP A 189 17.31 -11.36 2.36
CA ASP A 189 18.07 -11.74 1.18
C ASP A 189 17.24 -12.65 0.25
N ASN A 190 16.57 -13.67 0.80
CA ASN A 190 15.74 -14.55 -0.01
C ASN A 190 14.51 -13.82 -0.56
N LEU A 191 13.85 -12.96 0.24
CA LEU A 191 12.72 -12.15 -0.21
C LEU A 191 13.13 -11.26 -1.40
N THR A 192 14.27 -10.57 -1.31
CA THR A 192 14.79 -9.71 -2.37
C THR A 192 15.08 -10.50 -3.63
N ARG A 193 15.89 -11.55 -3.52
CA ARG A 193 16.27 -12.41 -4.66
C ARG A 193 15.05 -13.03 -5.36
N GLN A 194 14.05 -13.48 -4.61
CA GLN A 194 12.82 -14.00 -5.20
C GLN A 194 11.98 -12.89 -5.85
N GLY A 195 11.97 -11.69 -5.28
CA GLY A 195 11.31 -10.52 -5.86
C GLY A 195 11.94 -10.08 -7.19
N GLU A 196 13.26 -9.98 -7.25
CA GLU A 196 14.00 -9.68 -8.48
C GLU A 196 13.75 -10.71 -9.57
N ARG A 197 13.93 -11.99 -9.23
CA ARG A 197 13.68 -13.09 -10.18
C ARG A 197 12.23 -13.08 -10.69
N PHE A 198 11.27 -12.81 -9.83
CA PHE A 198 9.87 -12.72 -10.21
C PHE A 198 9.63 -11.55 -11.18
N ALA A 199 10.21 -10.36 -10.91
CA ALA A 199 10.10 -9.20 -11.80
C ALA A 199 10.72 -9.48 -13.19
N GLU A 200 11.88 -10.12 -13.23
CA GLU A 200 12.54 -10.54 -14.48
C GLU A 200 11.67 -11.53 -15.27
N MET A 201 11.16 -12.57 -14.63
CA MET A 201 10.33 -13.60 -15.30
C MET A 201 9.01 -13.03 -15.84
N LEU A 202 8.47 -11.98 -15.23
CA LEU A 202 7.31 -11.26 -15.73
C LEU A 202 7.66 -10.30 -16.88
N ASN A 203 8.93 -9.93 -17.02
CA ASN A 203 9.42 -8.93 -17.97
C ASN A 203 8.70 -7.58 -17.87
N LEU A 204 8.46 -7.14 -16.63
CA LEU A 204 7.78 -5.87 -16.33
C LEU A 204 8.77 -4.74 -16.01
N ALA A 205 10.01 -5.07 -15.67
CA ALA A 205 11.06 -4.10 -15.40
C ALA A 205 11.56 -3.45 -16.68
N THR A 206 11.46 -2.13 -16.78
CA THR A 206 12.06 -1.36 -17.88
C THR A 206 13.59 -1.25 -17.73
N PRO A 207 14.32 -0.80 -18.75
CA PRO A 207 15.76 -0.52 -18.60
C PRO A 207 16.08 0.46 -17.46
N GLU A 208 15.23 1.48 -17.28
CA GLU A 208 15.37 2.48 -16.20
C GLU A 208 15.21 1.82 -14.83
N ILE A 209 14.20 0.97 -14.64
CA ILE A 209 14.01 0.22 -13.39
C ILE A 209 15.24 -0.64 -13.09
N ARG A 210 15.75 -1.39 -14.07
CA ARG A 210 16.96 -2.21 -13.87
C ARG A 210 18.18 -1.38 -13.54
N ARG A 211 18.33 -0.20 -14.17
CA ARG A 211 19.41 0.74 -13.87
C ARG A 211 19.30 1.27 -12.44
N LEU A 212 18.12 1.71 -12.00
CA LEU A 212 17.91 2.21 -10.65
C LEU A 212 18.11 1.13 -9.58
N VAL A 213 17.72 -0.12 -9.83
CA VAL A 213 18.02 -1.25 -8.93
C VAL A 213 19.54 -1.41 -8.80
N ARG A 214 20.28 -1.44 -9.91
CA ARG A 214 21.74 -1.58 -9.91
C ARG A 214 22.41 -0.40 -9.21
N LEU A 215 22.03 0.83 -9.54
CA LEU A 215 22.50 2.05 -8.89
C LEU A 215 22.33 1.97 -7.37
N SER A 216 21.16 1.50 -6.92
CA SER A 216 20.89 1.35 -5.49
C SER A 216 21.84 0.38 -4.81
N LEU A 217 22.10 -0.76 -5.43
CA LEU A 217 23.01 -1.76 -4.88
C LEU A 217 24.46 -1.25 -4.87
N GLU A 218 24.91 -0.57 -5.92
CA GLU A 218 26.24 0.06 -6.03
C GLU A 218 26.45 1.14 -4.95
N HIS A 219 25.37 1.82 -4.51
CA HIS A 219 25.41 2.81 -3.42
C HIS A 219 25.12 2.21 -2.04
N GLY A 220 25.28 0.89 -1.89
CA GLY A 220 25.28 0.20 -0.61
C GLY A 220 23.91 -0.17 -0.07
N ALA A 221 22.89 -0.23 -0.92
CA ALA A 221 21.64 -0.86 -0.52
C ALA A 221 21.87 -2.35 -0.26
N VAL A 222 21.31 -2.86 0.83
CA VAL A 222 21.33 -4.30 1.17
C VAL A 222 20.29 -5.08 0.38
N SER A 223 19.35 -4.37 -0.22
CA SER A 223 18.27 -4.92 -1.03
C SER A 223 17.72 -3.82 -1.93
N ALA A 224 17.44 -4.13 -3.19
CA ALA A 224 16.71 -3.24 -4.10
C ALA A 224 15.85 -4.07 -5.04
N SER A 225 14.65 -3.60 -5.34
CA SER A 225 13.74 -4.28 -6.27
C SER A 225 12.67 -3.32 -6.82
N GLN A 226 11.99 -3.76 -7.87
CA GLN A 226 10.82 -3.05 -8.39
C GLN A 226 9.66 -3.04 -7.38
N ASN A 227 8.95 -1.93 -7.28
CA ASN A 227 7.73 -1.82 -6.47
C ASN A 227 6.57 -2.59 -7.11
N MET A 228 6.38 -3.84 -6.72
CA MET A 228 5.33 -4.71 -7.26
C MET A 228 5.44 -4.77 -8.81
N ILE A 229 4.47 -4.18 -9.50
CA ILE A 229 4.37 -4.07 -10.95
C ILE A 229 4.44 -2.61 -11.42
N GLY A 230 4.73 -1.66 -10.51
CA GLY A 230 4.78 -0.23 -10.80
C GLY A 230 6.11 0.21 -11.40
N GLN A 231 6.13 1.41 -11.98
CA GLN A 231 7.34 2.06 -12.48
C GLN A 231 8.06 2.79 -11.33
N ALA A 232 8.47 2.04 -10.33
CA ALA A 232 9.20 2.52 -9.17
C ALA A 232 10.13 1.43 -8.62
N VAL A 233 11.20 1.85 -7.97
CA VAL A 233 12.16 1.00 -7.26
C VAL A 233 12.11 1.33 -5.78
N HIS A 234 12.25 0.34 -4.93
CA HIS A 234 12.59 0.53 -3.52
C HIS A 234 13.94 -0.10 -3.22
N ALA A 235 14.68 0.55 -2.38
CA ALA A 235 15.94 0.07 -1.85
C ALA A 235 15.92 0.09 -0.32
N LEU A 236 16.44 -0.94 0.31
CA LEU A 236 16.68 -0.98 1.74
C LEU A 236 18.15 -0.67 1.97
N VAL A 237 18.43 0.35 2.74
CA VAL A 237 19.78 0.85 2.96
C VAL A 237 19.95 1.24 4.42
N ARG A 238 21.19 1.16 4.94
CA ARG A 238 21.49 1.65 6.28
C ARG A 238 21.17 3.13 6.39
N GLU A 239 20.70 3.55 7.55
CA GLU A 239 20.27 4.93 7.80
C GLU A 239 21.34 5.95 7.45
N ASP A 240 22.61 5.67 7.81
CA ASP A 240 23.77 6.53 7.53
C ASP A 240 24.06 6.74 6.03
N LYS A 241 23.54 5.87 5.16
CA LYS A 241 23.69 5.94 3.70
C LYS A 241 22.44 6.38 2.96
N ALA A 242 21.31 6.54 3.67
CA ALA A 242 20.01 6.76 3.03
C ALA A 242 19.98 8.05 2.18
N GLU A 243 20.52 9.15 2.67
CA GLU A 243 20.51 10.42 1.93
C GLU A 243 21.48 10.40 0.74
N ALA A 244 22.65 9.79 0.88
CA ALA A 244 23.58 9.62 -0.24
C ALA A 244 22.98 8.79 -1.37
N LEU A 245 22.26 7.71 -1.04
CA LEU A 245 21.53 6.93 -2.02
C LEU A 245 20.38 7.73 -2.64
N ALA A 246 19.63 8.48 -1.84
CA ALA A 246 18.54 9.32 -2.33
C ALA A 246 19.03 10.35 -3.35
N GLU A 247 20.19 10.98 -3.09
CA GLU A 247 20.79 11.93 -4.02
C GLU A 247 21.29 11.25 -5.30
N ALA A 248 21.92 10.08 -5.20
CA ALA A 248 22.32 9.31 -6.36
C ALA A 248 21.13 8.95 -7.26
N ILE A 249 20.00 8.57 -6.65
CA ILE A 249 18.75 8.28 -7.40
C ILE A 249 18.19 9.55 -8.03
N ARG A 250 18.15 10.70 -7.31
CA ARG A 250 17.67 11.99 -7.88
C ARG A 250 18.50 12.42 -9.09
N SER A 251 19.79 12.14 -9.07
CA SER A 251 20.74 12.50 -10.13
C SER A 251 20.69 11.56 -11.35
N ASP A 252 19.89 10.50 -11.31
CA ASP A 252 19.72 9.61 -12.47
C ASP A 252 19.07 10.34 -13.67
N PRO A 253 19.52 10.11 -14.92
CA PRO A 253 18.98 10.76 -16.11
C PRO A 253 17.45 10.63 -16.30
N SER A 254 16.83 9.61 -15.71
CA SER A 254 15.36 9.47 -15.71
C SER A 254 14.64 10.41 -14.73
N SER A 255 15.38 11.20 -13.94
CA SER A 255 14.88 12.19 -12.97
C SER A 255 13.75 11.68 -12.08
N PRO A 256 13.92 10.60 -11.35
CA PRO A 256 12.84 10.03 -10.55
C PRO A 256 12.55 10.92 -9.33
N ARG A 257 11.27 10.97 -8.94
CA ARG A 257 10.94 11.46 -7.58
C ARG A 257 11.50 10.48 -6.56
N VAL A 258 12.00 10.99 -5.45
CA VAL A 258 12.56 10.16 -4.38
C VAL A 258 11.71 10.29 -3.12
N VAL A 259 11.43 9.16 -2.48
CA VAL A 259 10.81 9.07 -1.16
C VAL A 259 11.74 8.35 -0.23
N VAL A 260 12.03 8.96 0.92
CA VAL A 260 12.75 8.32 2.03
C VAL A 260 11.78 8.11 3.18
N THR A 261 11.76 6.90 3.74
CA THR A 261 10.86 6.53 4.83
C THR A 261 11.42 5.35 5.62
N ASP A 262 10.84 5.06 6.77
CA ASP A 262 11.24 3.92 7.59
C ASP A 262 10.39 2.69 7.26
N ILE A 263 10.94 1.50 7.55
CA ILE A 263 10.19 0.25 7.55
C ILE A 263 9.41 0.15 8.85
N GLY A 264 8.20 -0.40 8.78
CA GLY A 264 7.36 -0.58 9.95
C GLY A 264 6.18 0.37 9.93
N GLY A 265 5.69 0.67 11.08
CA GLY A 265 4.51 1.50 11.30
C GLY A 265 3.65 0.93 12.42
N SER A 266 2.69 1.71 12.85
CA SER A 266 1.70 1.27 13.83
C SER A 266 0.55 0.53 13.15
N PRO A 267 -0.16 -0.33 13.89
CA PRO A 267 -1.43 -0.89 13.45
C PRO A 267 -2.38 0.18 12.94
N ALA A 268 -3.11 -0.11 11.87
CA ALA A 268 -4.21 0.75 11.46
C ALA A 268 -5.16 0.91 12.65
N THR A 269 -5.35 2.12 13.15
CA THR A 269 -6.17 2.40 14.34
C THR A 269 -7.02 3.65 14.15
N THR A 270 -8.04 3.80 14.97
CA THR A 270 -8.78 5.05 15.10
C THR A 270 -8.07 5.96 16.08
N LEU A 271 -8.04 7.24 15.78
CA LEU A 271 -7.56 8.29 16.68
C LEU A 271 -8.76 8.92 17.42
N GLU A 272 -8.52 9.49 18.59
CA GLU A 272 -9.55 10.22 19.32
C GLU A 272 -10.07 11.41 18.51
N PRO A 273 -11.39 11.71 18.58
CA PRO A 273 -11.96 12.88 17.94
C PRO A 273 -11.22 14.16 18.34
N GLY A 274 -10.88 15.00 17.38
CA GLY A 274 -10.14 16.25 17.63
C GLY A 274 -8.63 16.10 17.63
N THR A 275 -8.07 14.90 17.58
CA THR A 275 -6.64 14.71 17.35
C THR A 275 -6.29 15.35 16.00
N ARG A 276 -5.47 16.43 16.05
CA ARG A 276 -5.00 17.05 14.80
C ARG A 276 -4.12 16.05 14.07
N PRO A 277 -4.36 15.81 12.78
CA PRO A 277 -3.40 15.09 11.98
C PRO A 277 -2.04 15.80 12.10
N TYR A 278 -0.98 15.04 12.30
CA TYR A 278 0.37 15.58 12.16
C TYR A 278 0.44 16.37 10.86
N PRO A 279 1.21 17.48 10.81
CA PRO A 279 1.40 18.18 9.55
C PRO A 279 1.93 17.18 8.54
N VAL A 280 1.05 16.76 7.65
CA VAL A 280 1.40 15.86 6.55
C VAL A 280 2.24 16.68 5.59
N THR A 281 3.54 16.58 5.72
CA THR A 281 4.44 17.15 4.72
C THR A 281 4.29 16.32 3.46
N ILE A 282 3.36 16.73 2.60
CA ILE A 282 3.27 16.20 1.25
C ILE A 282 4.54 16.69 0.56
N SER A 283 5.55 15.84 0.47
CA SER A 283 6.73 16.15 -0.33
C SER A 283 6.27 16.33 -1.78
N SER A 284 6.29 17.60 -2.20
CA SER A 284 6.00 18.05 -3.56
C SER A 284 6.86 17.38 -4.59
#